data_15e7601a5848467611e93eb155015923
#
_entry.id   15e7601a5848467611e93eb155015923
#
_cell.length_a   1.000
_cell.length_b   1.000
_cell.length_c   1.000
_cell.angle_alpha   90.00
_cell.angle_beta   90.00
_cell.angle_gamma   90.00
#
_symmetry.space_group_name_H-M   'P 1'
#
loop_
_entity.id
_entity.type
_entity.pdbx_description
1 polymer ?
#
loop_
_entity_poly.entity_id
_entity_poly.type
_entity_poly.pdbx_seq_one_letter_code
_entity_poly.pdbx_strand_id
1 'polypeptide(L)'
;MNEYKEIVSRQIRDYGRIEVKLKDQLDRRQMTRNRLRTLTGVKYDVIDRYYKGVDVQMVDLDFLAKVCCVFGCQIGDLLEYHPPAE
;
A
#
# COMPACT_ATOMS: atom_id res chain seq x y z
N MET A 1 15.21 20.81 -11.13
CA MET A 1 16.29 20.46 -10.22
C MET A 1 17.06 19.27 -10.75
N ASN A 2 18.29 19.55 -11.11
CA ASN A 2 19.11 18.56 -11.76
C ASN A 2 19.54 17.42 -10.84
N GLU A 3 19.68 17.72 -9.54
CA GLU A 3 20.08 16.71 -8.56
C GLU A 3 19.09 15.56 -8.49
N TYR A 4 17.80 15.85 -8.54
CA TYR A 4 16.77 14.82 -8.53
C TYR A 4 16.91 13.86 -9.69
N LYS A 5 17.09 14.40 -10.88
CA LYS A 5 17.22 13.59 -12.07
C LYS A 5 18.46 12.73 -12.05
N GLU A 6 19.56 13.31 -11.58
CA GLU A 6 20.81 12.58 -11.49
C GLU A 6 20.73 11.43 -10.48
N ILE A 7 20.13 11.66 -9.33
CA ILE A 7 19.99 10.63 -8.30
C ILE A 7 19.15 9.45 -8.85
N VAL A 8 18.03 9.76 -9.46
CA VAL A 8 17.16 8.72 -10.01
C VAL A 8 17.86 7.94 -11.12
N SER A 9 18.56 8.64 -12.03
CA SER A 9 19.27 8.00 -13.15
C SER A 9 20.36 7.07 -12.66
N ARG A 10 21.08 7.47 -11.62
CA ARG A 10 22.21 6.68 -11.11
C ARG A 10 21.77 5.51 -10.26
N GLN A 11 20.65 5.65 -9.54
CA GLN A 11 20.22 4.71 -8.52
C GLN A 11 18.96 3.96 -8.90
N ILE A 12 18.74 3.79 -10.19
CA ILE A 12 17.51 3.14 -10.65
C ILE A 12 17.37 1.71 -10.14
N ARG A 13 18.45 1.06 -9.75
CA ARG A 13 18.43 -0.31 -9.23
C ARG A 13 18.10 -0.36 -7.75
N ASP A 14 18.33 0.74 -7.04
CA ASP A 14 18.17 0.79 -5.60
C ASP A 14 17.52 2.11 -5.23
N TYR A 15 16.22 2.16 -5.44
CA TYR A 15 15.41 3.34 -5.16
C TYR A 15 14.47 3.12 -3.97
N GLY A 16 14.68 2.04 -3.23
CA GLY A 16 13.85 1.74 -2.09
C GLY A 16 12.58 0.98 -2.50
N ARG A 17 11.59 1.02 -1.62
CA ARG A 17 10.33 0.33 -1.87
C ARG A 17 9.17 1.00 -1.18
N ILE A 18 7.97 0.70 -1.65
CA ILE A 18 6.73 1.08 -0.97
C ILE A 18 6.18 -0.16 -0.30
N GLU A 19 5.92 -0.07 1.00
CA GLU A 19 5.28 -1.14 1.76
C GLU A 19 3.78 -0.90 1.81
N VAL A 20 2.99 -1.94 1.54
CA VAL A 20 1.55 -1.92 1.71
C VAL A 20 1.23 -2.43 3.12
N LYS A 21 0.60 -1.60 3.95
CA LYS A 21 0.36 -1.90 5.36
C LYS A 21 -1.09 -2.28 5.64
N LEU A 22 -1.77 -2.87 4.68
CA LEU A 22 -3.18 -3.26 4.85
C LEU A 22 -3.35 -4.26 5.98
N LYS A 23 -2.45 -5.26 6.06
CA LYS A 23 -2.52 -6.27 7.12
C LYS A 23 -2.47 -5.63 8.50
N ASP A 24 -1.55 -4.71 8.72
CA ASP A 24 -1.41 -4.02 10.00
C ASP A 24 -2.68 -3.27 10.37
N GLN A 25 -3.30 -2.61 9.41
CA GLN A 25 -4.50 -1.84 9.65
C GLN A 25 -5.71 -2.73 9.94
N LEU A 26 -5.80 -3.88 9.29
CA LEU A 26 -6.84 -4.86 9.59
C LEU A 26 -6.63 -5.48 10.99
N ASP A 27 -5.39 -5.85 11.30
CA ASP A 27 -5.06 -6.45 12.58
C ASP A 27 -5.38 -5.51 13.75
N ARG A 28 -5.04 -4.24 13.61
CA ARG A 28 -5.34 -3.23 14.64
C ARG A 28 -6.82 -3.10 14.91
N ARG A 29 -7.66 -3.32 13.90
CA ARG A 29 -9.11 -3.19 14.01
C ARG A 29 -9.79 -4.52 14.29
N GLN A 30 -9.01 -5.60 14.37
CA GLN A 30 -9.55 -6.96 14.51
C GLN A 30 -10.56 -7.25 13.41
N MET A 31 -10.27 -6.76 12.21
CA MET A 31 -11.14 -6.90 11.05
C MET A 31 -10.58 -7.95 10.11
N THR A 32 -11.45 -8.82 9.60
CA THR A 32 -11.06 -9.84 8.63
C THR A 32 -11.07 -9.28 7.21
N ARG A 33 -10.36 -9.95 6.31
CA ARG A 33 -10.40 -9.62 4.89
C ARG A 33 -11.80 -9.76 4.32
N ASN A 34 -12.56 -10.77 4.77
CA ASN A 34 -13.95 -10.96 4.35
C ASN A 34 -14.83 -9.79 4.78
N ARG A 35 -14.62 -9.25 5.98
CA ARG A 35 -15.38 -8.09 6.42
C ARG A 35 -15.07 -6.88 5.54
N LEU A 36 -13.80 -6.68 5.22
CA LEU A 36 -13.41 -5.59 4.34
C LEU A 36 -14.05 -5.76 2.95
N ARG A 37 -14.10 -7.00 2.44
CA ARG A 37 -14.79 -7.29 1.18
C ARG A 37 -16.25 -6.85 1.24
N THR A 38 -16.93 -7.18 2.32
CA THR A 38 -18.34 -6.82 2.49
C THR A 38 -18.52 -5.31 2.51
N LEU A 39 -17.62 -4.58 3.21
CA LEU A 39 -17.75 -3.14 3.38
C LEU A 39 -17.38 -2.36 2.12
N THR A 40 -16.44 -2.85 1.33
CA THR A 40 -15.93 -2.13 0.16
C THR A 40 -16.51 -2.62 -1.17
N GLY A 41 -17.01 -3.84 -1.21
CA GLY A 41 -17.43 -4.46 -2.47
C GLY A 41 -16.25 -4.92 -3.34
N VAL A 42 -15.03 -4.82 -2.85
CA VAL A 42 -13.83 -5.26 -3.57
C VAL A 42 -13.71 -6.78 -3.45
N LYS A 43 -13.30 -7.43 -4.52
CA LYS A 43 -13.15 -8.89 -4.55
C LYS A 43 -12.11 -9.36 -3.54
N TYR A 44 -12.37 -10.52 -2.93
CA TYR A 44 -11.49 -11.06 -1.90
C TYR A 44 -10.07 -11.27 -2.39
N ASP A 45 -9.89 -11.79 -3.60
CA ASP A 45 -8.54 -12.05 -4.13
C ASP A 45 -7.73 -10.77 -4.32
N VAL A 46 -8.39 -9.66 -4.64
CA VAL A 46 -7.74 -8.35 -4.73
C VAL A 46 -7.28 -7.91 -3.34
N ILE A 47 -8.17 -8.00 -2.35
CA ILE A 47 -7.84 -7.65 -0.96
C ILE A 47 -6.70 -8.54 -0.45
N ASP A 48 -6.75 -9.83 -0.74
CA ASP A 48 -5.74 -10.79 -0.29
C ASP A 48 -4.36 -10.46 -0.86
N ARG A 49 -4.30 -10.02 -2.11
CA ARG A 49 -3.04 -9.61 -2.73
C ARG A 49 -2.41 -8.44 -1.98
N TYR A 50 -3.21 -7.42 -1.66
CA TYR A 50 -2.71 -6.28 -0.88
C TYR A 50 -2.39 -6.68 0.55
N TYR A 51 -3.17 -7.57 1.13
CA TYR A 51 -2.94 -8.07 2.49
C TYR A 51 -1.59 -8.76 2.60
N LYS A 52 -1.26 -9.61 1.63
CA LYS A 52 0.02 -10.30 1.61
C LYS A 52 1.18 -9.37 1.29
N GLY A 53 0.92 -8.34 0.50
CA GLY A 53 1.92 -7.32 0.19
C GLY A 53 3.09 -7.80 -0.65
N VAL A 54 2.96 -8.96 -1.29
CA VAL A 54 4.03 -9.53 -2.11
C VAL A 54 3.75 -9.24 -3.58
N ASP A 55 4.77 -8.78 -4.30
CA ASP A 55 4.69 -8.50 -5.74
C ASP A 55 3.63 -7.47 -6.12
N VAL A 56 3.32 -6.55 -5.21
CA VAL A 56 2.39 -5.46 -5.49
C VAL A 56 3.19 -4.32 -6.11
N GLN A 57 3.07 -4.13 -7.41
CA GLN A 57 3.77 -3.07 -8.15
C GLN A 57 2.84 -1.93 -8.53
N MET A 58 1.55 -2.18 -8.56
CA MET A 58 0.56 -1.18 -8.91
C MET A 58 -0.58 -1.24 -7.92
N VAL A 59 -1.10 -0.07 -7.53
CA VAL A 59 -2.26 0.00 -6.65
C VAL A 59 -3.36 0.81 -7.33
N ASP A 60 -4.59 0.38 -7.09
CA ASP A 60 -5.77 1.08 -7.56
C ASP A 60 -6.12 2.17 -6.56
N LEU A 61 -6.13 3.43 -7.01
CA LEU A 61 -6.45 4.56 -6.14
C LEU A 61 -7.87 4.48 -5.60
N ASP A 62 -8.79 3.94 -6.39
CA ASP A 62 -10.17 3.75 -5.92
C ASP A 62 -10.23 2.78 -4.75
N PHE A 63 -9.47 1.69 -4.83
CA PHE A 63 -9.36 0.75 -3.71
C PHE A 63 -8.83 1.44 -2.46
N LEU A 64 -7.76 2.20 -2.61
CA LEU A 64 -7.18 2.92 -1.47
C LEU A 64 -8.17 3.90 -0.86
N ALA A 65 -8.92 4.62 -1.69
CA ALA A 65 -9.94 5.54 -1.21
C ALA A 65 -11.03 4.84 -0.42
N LYS A 66 -11.48 3.69 -0.90
CA LYS A 66 -12.49 2.89 -0.20
C LYS A 66 -12.00 2.42 1.15
N VAL A 67 -10.75 1.95 1.22
CA VAL A 67 -10.17 1.49 2.49
C VAL A 67 -9.98 2.64 3.46
N CYS A 68 -9.48 3.77 2.99
CA CYS A 68 -9.34 4.97 3.82
C CYS A 68 -10.69 5.40 4.39
N CYS A 69 -11.74 5.35 3.57
CA CYS A 69 -13.08 5.70 4.00
C CYS A 69 -13.59 4.75 5.10
N VAL A 70 -13.43 3.45 4.88
CA VAL A 70 -13.89 2.43 5.84
C VAL A 70 -13.14 2.55 7.16
N PHE A 71 -11.84 2.77 7.10
CA PHE A 71 -11.00 2.83 8.31
C PHE A 71 -10.95 4.20 8.96
N GLY A 72 -11.34 5.25 8.22
CA GLY A 72 -11.18 6.62 8.70
C GLY A 72 -9.70 6.99 8.86
N CYS A 73 -8.85 6.48 7.98
CA CYS A 73 -7.40 6.68 8.07
C CYS A 73 -6.88 7.50 6.90
N GLN A 74 -5.61 7.87 6.98
CA GLN A 74 -4.90 8.58 5.92
C GLN A 74 -4.16 7.59 5.03
N ILE A 75 -3.81 8.04 3.82
CA ILE A 75 -3.09 7.18 2.88
C ILE A 75 -1.75 6.72 3.45
N GLY A 76 -1.08 7.53 4.24
CA GLY A 76 0.18 7.17 4.88
C GLY A 76 0.05 6.05 5.90
N ASP A 77 -1.17 5.74 6.34
CA ASP A 77 -1.41 4.58 7.20
C ASP A 77 -1.46 3.28 6.41
N LEU A 78 -1.65 3.37 5.09
CA LEU A 78 -1.74 2.21 4.20
C LEU A 78 -0.50 1.96 3.39
N LEU A 79 0.26 3.01 3.07
CA LEU A 79 1.45 2.94 2.23
C LEU A 79 2.60 3.66 2.92
N GLU A 80 3.77 3.05 2.90
CA GLU A 80 4.96 3.66 3.49
C GLU A 80 6.15 3.49 2.56
N TYR A 81 6.86 4.59 2.30
CA TYR A 81 8.08 4.54 1.52
C TYR A 81 9.27 4.23 2.41
N HIS A 82 10.06 3.24 1.99
CA HIS A 82 11.31 2.88 2.64
C HIS A 82 12.44 3.21 1.67
N PRO A 83 13.30 4.19 2.00
CA PRO A 83 14.39 4.54 1.12
C PRO A 83 15.42 3.42 1.02
N PRO A 84 16.28 3.45 0.00
CA PRO A 84 17.32 2.42 -0.13
C PRO A 84 18.31 2.51 1.02
N ALA A 85 18.89 1.36 1.36
CA ALA A 85 19.96 1.30 2.35
C ALA A 85 21.21 2.00 1.79
N GLU A 86 21.87 2.75 2.64
CA GLU A 86 23.14 3.42 2.29
C GLU A 86 24.33 2.49 2.43
#